data_09729aeeea627d58244c1d65a8aa0bd6
#
_entry.id   09729aeeea627d58244c1d65a8aa0bd6
#
_cell.length_a   1.000
_cell.length_b   1.000
_cell.length_c   1.000
_cell.angle_alpha   90.00
_cell.angle_beta   90.00
_cell.angle_gamma   90.00
#
_symmetry.space_group_name_H-M   'P 1'
#
loop_
_entity.id
_entity.type
_entity.pdbx_description
1 polymer ?
#
loop_
_entity_poly.entity_id
_entity_poly.type
_entity_poly.pdbx_seq_one_letter_code
_entity_poly.pdbx_strand_id
1 'polypeptide(L)'
;MQVNDSSTPNSDSNPSLTAVLDDRWRETHLGRLLGHAMRRFDARVLSLMANNEQVPLALSNLAARDQISAAHVHITRHLSLQGSRLTDLAEAAGMTKQAMGNLVNQCEAWGLVRRENDSRDARARRVVFTQDGLAWLAAFQMAVAQAESEFKASVGLEIATVVALGLEAYCM
;
A
#
# COMPACT_ATOMS: atom_id res chain seq x y z
N MET A 1 -47.25 29.75 57.24
CA MET A 1 -45.80 29.76 56.97
C MET A 1 -45.54 28.70 55.91
N GLN A 2 -45.64 29.14 54.64
CA GLN A 2 -45.52 28.27 53.48
C GLN A 2 -44.07 28.29 52.99
N VAL A 3 -43.46 27.15 52.86
CA VAL A 3 -42.14 26.97 52.26
C VAL A 3 -42.39 26.54 50.80
N ASN A 4 -42.03 27.40 49.90
CA ASN A 4 -42.04 27.12 48.46
C ASN A 4 -40.87 26.24 48.10
N ASP A 5 -41.15 25.02 47.70
CA ASP A 5 -40.13 24.10 47.07
C ASP A 5 -40.27 24.23 45.57
N SER A 6 -39.39 25.01 44.97
CA SER A 6 -39.30 25.17 43.53
C SER A 6 -38.21 24.23 42.98
N SER A 7 -38.56 22.96 42.78
CA SER A 7 -37.75 22.01 42.06
C SER A 7 -37.86 22.27 40.55
N THR A 8 -36.86 22.91 40.00
CA THR A 8 -36.67 22.97 38.54
C THR A 8 -36.28 21.60 38.01
N PRO A 9 -36.97 21.07 36.99
CA PRO A 9 -36.48 19.86 36.33
C PRO A 9 -35.28 20.21 35.45
N ASN A 10 -34.13 19.69 35.81
CA ASN A 10 -32.94 19.72 34.99
C ASN A 10 -33.11 18.69 33.84
N SER A 11 -33.59 19.17 32.67
CA SER A 11 -33.76 18.37 31.47
C SER A 11 -32.64 18.65 30.47
N ASP A 12 -31.41 18.32 30.84
CA ASP A 12 -30.31 18.22 29.87
C ASP A 12 -29.95 16.73 29.66
N SER A 13 -30.93 15.98 29.12
CA SER A 13 -30.64 14.71 28.49
C SER A 13 -30.13 14.96 27.08
N ASN A 14 -28.88 15.35 26.98
CA ASN A 14 -28.15 15.30 25.69
C ASN A 14 -28.14 13.84 25.25
N PRO A 15 -28.77 13.46 24.10
CA PRO A 15 -28.78 12.09 23.65
C PRO A 15 -27.31 11.65 23.49
N SER A 16 -26.98 10.49 24.05
CA SER A 16 -25.65 9.92 23.92
C SER A 16 -25.23 9.98 22.45
N LEU A 17 -24.04 10.55 22.17
CA LEU A 17 -23.51 10.64 20.79
C LEU A 17 -23.57 9.29 20.07
N THR A 18 -23.48 8.18 20.81
CA THR A 18 -23.62 6.83 20.26
C THR A 18 -25.04 6.50 19.75
N ALA A 19 -26.07 7.16 20.23
CA ALA A 19 -27.45 6.94 19.76
C ALA A 19 -27.76 7.67 18.44
N VAL A 20 -26.91 8.63 18.03
CA VAL A 20 -27.05 9.44 16.80
C VAL A 20 -26.15 8.95 15.66
N LEU A 21 -25.10 8.17 15.98
CA LEU A 21 -24.14 7.69 15.00
C LEU A 21 -24.63 6.38 14.36
N ASP A 22 -24.87 6.41 13.05
CA ASP A 22 -25.08 5.21 12.24
C ASP A 22 -23.72 4.63 11.80
N ASP A 23 -23.45 3.36 12.12
CA ASP A 23 -22.19 2.70 11.75
C ASP A 23 -22.10 2.29 10.27
N ARG A 24 -23.19 2.32 9.53
CA ARG A 24 -23.24 1.84 8.13
C ARG A 24 -22.28 2.56 7.21
N TRP A 25 -22.12 3.89 7.36
CA TRP A 25 -21.19 4.66 6.55
C TRP A 25 -19.72 4.17 6.71
N ARG A 26 -19.37 3.66 7.90
CA ARG A 26 -18.03 3.13 8.18
C ARG A 26 -17.72 1.86 7.38
N GLU A 27 -18.75 1.14 6.96
CA GLU A 27 -18.61 -0.09 6.19
C GLU A 27 -18.59 0.14 4.69
N THR A 28 -19.25 1.19 4.21
CA THR A 28 -19.52 1.41 2.78
C THR A 28 -18.82 2.61 2.17
N HIS A 29 -18.09 3.44 2.96
CA HIS A 29 -17.43 4.61 2.39
C HIS A 29 -16.26 4.23 1.46
N LEU A 30 -16.05 5.06 0.44
CA LEU A 30 -15.08 4.81 -0.63
C LEU A 30 -13.66 4.50 -0.12
N GLY A 31 -13.17 5.25 0.88
CA GLY A 31 -11.84 5.04 1.44
C GLY A 31 -11.64 3.63 2.04
N ARG A 32 -12.68 3.07 2.69
CA ARG A 32 -12.63 1.69 3.17
C ARG A 32 -12.59 0.68 2.02
N LEU A 33 -13.43 0.88 1.00
CA LEU A 33 -13.48 0.00 -0.16
C LEU A 33 -12.15 0.00 -0.91
N LEU A 34 -11.56 1.18 -1.17
CA LEU A 34 -10.24 1.32 -1.79
C LEU A 34 -9.15 0.63 -0.98
N GLY A 35 -9.12 0.87 0.34
CA GLY A 35 -8.14 0.23 1.22
C GLY A 35 -8.30 -1.31 1.27
N HIS A 36 -9.53 -1.82 1.23
CA HIS A 36 -9.78 -3.26 1.18
C HIS A 36 -9.38 -3.86 -0.18
N ALA A 37 -9.75 -3.21 -1.28
CA ALA A 37 -9.40 -3.62 -2.62
C ALA A 37 -7.88 -3.68 -2.81
N MET A 38 -7.14 -2.66 -2.35
CA MET A 38 -5.69 -2.61 -2.42
C MET A 38 -5.04 -3.75 -1.65
N ARG A 39 -5.44 -3.98 -0.39
CA ARG A 39 -4.92 -5.11 0.41
C ARG A 39 -5.15 -6.46 -0.26
N ARG A 40 -6.35 -6.67 -0.81
CA ARG A 40 -6.70 -7.92 -1.52
C ARG A 40 -5.86 -8.10 -2.78
N PHE A 41 -5.68 -7.03 -3.55
CA PHE A 41 -4.87 -7.02 -4.75
C PHE A 41 -3.40 -7.32 -4.43
N ASP A 42 -2.81 -6.63 -3.44
CA ASP A 42 -1.43 -6.84 -3.02
C ASP A 42 -1.19 -8.26 -2.48
N ALA A 43 -2.11 -8.78 -1.68
CA ALA A 43 -2.04 -10.15 -1.19
C ALA A 43 -2.05 -11.16 -2.35
N ARG A 44 -2.87 -10.92 -3.39
CA ARG A 44 -2.90 -11.79 -4.56
C ARG A 44 -1.60 -11.71 -5.36
N VAL A 45 -1.07 -10.53 -5.60
CA VAL A 45 0.22 -10.34 -6.28
C VAL A 45 1.33 -11.07 -5.53
N LEU A 46 1.44 -10.90 -4.20
CA LEU A 46 2.46 -11.59 -3.40
C LEU A 46 2.29 -13.12 -3.42
N SER A 47 1.05 -13.62 -3.41
CA SER A 47 0.76 -15.06 -3.55
C SER A 47 1.24 -15.61 -4.90
N LEU A 48 1.05 -14.86 -5.99
CA LEU A 48 1.56 -15.24 -7.32
C LEU A 48 3.09 -15.23 -7.37
N MET A 49 3.71 -14.25 -6.71
CA MET A 49 5.17 -14.14 -6.59
C MET A 49 5.79 -15.31 -5.81
N ALA A 50 5.15 -15.72 -4.70
CA ALA A 50 5.61 -16.82 -3.86
C ALA A 50 5.69 -18.16 -4.62
N ASN A 51 4.86 -18.34 -5.65
CA ASN A 51 4.78 -19.56 -6.45
C ASN A 51 5.43 -19.43 -7.84
N ASN A 52 6.19 -18.36 -8.09
CA ASN A 52 6.82 -18.10 -9.38
C ASN A 52 8.26 -18.63 -9.41
N GLU A 53 8.53 -19.59 -10.30
CA GLU A 53 9.86 -20.22 -10.47
C GLU A 53 10.93 -19.25 -10.97
N GLN A 54 10.57 -18.13 -11.55
CA GLN A 54 11.50 -17.10 -12.02
C GLN A 54 11.97 -16.15 -10.90
N VAL A 55 11.31 -16.19 -9.75
CA VAL A 55 11.73 -15.43 -8.57
C VAL A 55 12.89 -16.15 -7.90
N PRO A 56 14.00 -15.46 -7.58
CA PRO A 56 15.08 -16.05 -6.80
C PRO A 56 14.54 -16.72 -5.53
N LEU A 57 14.96 -17.96 -5.27
CA LEU A 57 14.41 -18.81 -4.21
C LEU A 57 14.40 -18.13 -2.84
N ALA A 58 15.43 -17.32 -2.54
CA ALA A 58 15.49 -16.55 -1.30
C ALA A 58 14.33 -15.56 -1.18
N LEU A 59 14.01 -14.83 -2.26
CA LEU A 59 12.92 -13.85 -2.29
C LEU A 59 11.54 -14.51 -2.33
N SER A 60 11.40 -15.62 -3.06
CA SER A 60 10.19 -16.44 -3.07
C SER A 60 9.86 -16.97 -1.68
N ASN A 61 10.86 -17.48 -0.95
CA ASN A 61 10.69 -17.94 0.43
C ASN A 61 10.28 -16.81 1.39
N LEU A 62 10.81 -15.60 1.21
CA LEU A 62 10.41 -14.44 1.99
C LEU A 62 8.94 -14.03 1.73
N ALA A 63 8.52 -14.08 0.47
CA ALA A 63 7.12 -13.83 0.09
C ALA A 63 6.18 -14.90 0.66
N ALA A 64 6.55 -16.18 0.58
CA ALA A 64 5.77 -17.30 1.10
C ALA A 64 5.64 -17.30 2.64
N ARG A 65 6.55 -16.64 3.35
CA ARG A 65 6.53 -16.52 4.82
C ARG A 65 5.96 -15.18 5.31
N ASP A 66 5.28 -14.43 4.45
CA ASP A 66 4.74 -13.11 4.74
C ASP A 66 5.78 -12.09 5.28
N GLN A 67 7.06 -12.33 5.02
CA GLN A 67 8.13 -11.41 5.40
C GLN A 67 8.20 -10.21 4.45
N ILE A 68 7.86 -10.41 3.17
CA ILE A 68 7.65 -9.30 2.23
C ILE A 68 6.19 -8.85 2.37
N SER A 69 5.99 -7.77 3.06
CA SER A 69 4.67 -7.16 3.24
C SER A 69 4.32 -6.20 2.10
N ALA A 70 3.06 -5.78 2.04
CA ALA A 70 2.59 -4.74 1.12
C ALA A 70 3.44 -3.45 1.19
N ALA A 71 4.03 -3.12 2.37
CA ALA A 71 4.92 -1.97 2.50
C ALA A 71 6.20 -2.10 1.64
N HIS A 72 6.76 -3.29 1.48
CA HIS A 72 7.93 -3.53 0.63
C HIS A 72 7.60 -3.46 -0.86
N VAL A 73 6.33 -3.69 -1.21
CA VAL A 73 5.84 -3.54 -2.60
C VAL A 73 5.95 -2.08 -3.07
N HIS A 74 5.92 -1.09 -2.17
CA HIS A 74 6.15 0.31 -2.53
C HIS A 74 7.51 0.53 -3.20
N ILE A 75 8.58 -0.18 -2.76
CA ILE A 75 9.88 -0.09 -3.41
C ILE A 75 9.78 -0.62 -4.84
N THR A 76 9.14 -1.77 -5.04
CA THR A 76 8.96 -2.35 -6.38
C THR A 76 8.17 -1.44 -7.32
N ARG A 77 7.17 -0.72 -6.80
CA ARG A 77 6.31 0.17 -7.59
C ARG A 77 6.95 1.51 -7.93
N HIS A 78 7.78 2.05 -7.05
CA HIS A 78 8.21 3.44 -7.13
C HIS A 78 9.71 3.63 -7.40
N LEU A 79 10.53 2.59 -7.20
CA LEU A 79 11.95 2.66 -7.50
C LEU A 79 12.18 2.68 -9.02
N SER A 80 12.78 3.76 -9.52
CA SER A 80 13.15 3.87 -10.93
C SER A 80 14.16 2.79 -11.33
N LEU A 81 14.07 2.29 -12.56
CA LEU A 81 15.09 1.38 -13.15
C LEU A 81 16.48 2.03 -13.18
N GLN A 82 16.53 3.35 -13.28
CA GLN A 82 17.78 4.11 -13.21
C GLN A 82 18.24 4.37 -11.77
N GLY A 83 17.48 3.87 -10.79
CA GLY A 83 17.65 4.15 -9.37
C GLY A 83 17.06 5.50 -8.94
N SER A 84 16.80 5.64 -7.65
CA SER A 84 16.22 6.85 -7.04
C SER A 84 17.00 7.25 -5.80
N ARG A 85 17.03 8.54 -5.48
CA ARG A 85 17.44 8.97 -4.13
C ARG A 85 16.39 8.54 -3.12
N LEU A 86 16.80 8.30 -1.88
CA LEU A 86 15.88 7.86 -0.82
C LEU A 86 14.73 8.85 -0.59
N THR A 87 15.02 10.16 -0.73
CA THR A 87 14.02 11.22 -0.61
C THR A 87 12.95 11.14 -1.69
N ASP A 88 13.39 10.99 -2.94
CA ASP A 88 12.51 10.96 -4.10
C ASP A 88 11.63 9.69 -4.08
N LEU A 89 12.22 8.56 -3.64
CA LEU A 89 11.50 7.30 -3.47
C LEU A 89 10.45 7.39 -2.35
N ALA A 90 10.77 8.06 -1.23
CA ALA A 90 9.84 8.27 -0.13
C ALA A 90 8.67 9.17 -0.55
N GLU A 91 8.96 10.26 -1.28
CA GLU A 91 7.95 11.17 -1.81
C GLU A 91 7.01 10.46 -2.79
N ALA A 92 7.58 9.74 -3.78
CA ALA A 92 6.80 8.97 -4.75
C ALA A 92 5.89 7.92 -4.10
N ALA A 93 6.31 7.35 -2.97
CA ALA A 93 5.53 6.37 -2.22
C ALA A 93 4.58 6.98 -1.17
N GLY A 94 4.54 8.32 -1.02
CA GLY A 94 3.76 9.00 0.02
C GLY A 94 4.20 8.65 1.45
N MET A 95 5.49 8.36 1.66
CA MET A 95 6.04 7.88 2.92
C MET A 95 7.05 8.86 3.51
N THR A 96 7.28 8.78 4.83
CA THR A 96 8.38 9.51 5.45
C THR A 96 9.73 8.92 5.03
N LYS A 97 10.78 9.77 4.92
CA LYS A 97 12.14 9.33 4.61
C LYS A 97 12.63 8.25 5.57
N GLN A 98 12.28 8.34 6.86
CA GLN A 98 12.67 7.35 7.86
C GLN A 98 12.00 6.00 7.61
N ALA A 99 10.68 5.97 7.35
CA ALA A 99 9.95 4.75 7.05
C ALA A 99 10.49 4.08 5.78
N MET A 100 10.69 4.85 4.72
CA MET A 100 11.28 4.36 3.48
C MET A 100 12.72 3.86 3.70
N GLY A 101 13.51 4.54 4.53
CA GLY A 101 14.87 4.11 4.91
C GLY A 101 14.90 2.73 5.56
N ASN A 102 13.94 2.44 6.44
CA ASN A 102 13.82 1.13 7.08
C ASN A 102 13.46 0.03 6.07
N LEU A 103 12.52 0.30 5.15
CA LEU A 103 12.16 -0.65 4.09
C LEU A 103 13.34 -0.92 3.14
N VAL A 104 14.07 0.12 2.75
CA VAL A 104 15.27 -0.02 1.91
C VAL A 104 16.34 -0.85 2.61
N ASN A 105 16.57 -0.66 3.92
CA ASN A 105 17.52 -1.48 4.69
C ASN A 105 17.13 -2.96 4.66
N GLN A 106 15.85 -3.28 4.81
CA GLN A 106 15.37 -4.66 4.74
C GLN A 106 15.53 -5.25 3.34
N CYS A 107 15.13 -4.50 2.31
CA CYS A 107 15.29 -4.93 0.91
C CYS A 107 16.75 -5.09 0.50
N GLU A 108 17.66 -4.27 1.06
CA GLU A 108 19.11 -4.42 0.85
C GLU A 108 19.64 -5.68 1.54
N ALA A 109 19.19 -5.98 2.77
CA ALA A 109 19.54 -7.20 3.48
C ALA A 109 19.06 -8.48 2.75
N TRP A 110 17.96 -8.39 2.00
CA TRP A 110 17.45 -9.48 1.17
C TRP A 110 18.09 -9.55 -0.23
N GLY A 111 18.99 -8.62 -0.56
CA GLY A 111 19.63 -8.55 -1.87
C GLY A 111 18.74 -8.03 -2.99
N LEU A 112 17.60 -7.44 -2.70
CA LEU A 112 16.65 -6.92 -3.69
C LEU A 112 17.12 -5.59 -4.28
N VAL A 113 17.72 -4.76 -3.44
CA VAL A 113 18.29 -3.47 -3.81
C VAL A 113 19.68 -3.30 -3.22
N ARG A 114 20.44 -2.34 -3.70
CA ARG A 114 21.70 -1.89 -3.12
C ARG A 114 21.78 -0.37 -3.17
N ARG A 115 22.64 0.20 -2.34
CA ARG A 115 23.00 1.62 -2.40
C ARG A 115 24.30 1.78 -3.17
N GLU A 116 24.33 2.74 -4.09
CA GLU A 116 25.52 3.15 -4.81
C GLU A 116 25.68 4.68 -4.80
N ASN A 117 26.87 5.18 -5.11
CA ASN A 117 27.10 6.60 -5.23
C ASN A 117 26.35 7.15 -6.44
N ASP A 118 25.74 8.34 -6.29
CA ASP A 118 25.11 9.03 -7.42
C ASP A 118 26.21 9.53 -8.38
N SER A 119 26.11 9.17 -9.65
CA SER A 119 27.09 9.57 -10.67
C SER A 119 27.13 11.09 -10.91
N ARG A 120 26.09 11.82 -10.51
CA ARG A 120 25.96 13.27 -10.66
C ARG A 120 26.36 14.04 -9.41
N ASP A 121 26.36 13.38 -8.24
CA ASP A 121 26.69 13.98 -6.96
C ASP A 121 27.32 12.93 -6.04
N ALA A 122 28.64 12.93 -5.95
CA ALA A 122 29.42 11.97 -5.15
C ALA A 122 29.07 11.97 -3.64
N ARG A 123 28.35 12.99 -3.15
CA ARG A 123 27.86 13.07 -1.76
C ARG A 123 26.50 12.41 -1.57
N ALA A 124 25.80 12.14 -2.67
CA ALA A 124 24.48 11.52 -2.64
C ALA A 124 24.57 10.01 -2.91
N ARG A 125 23.68 9.26 -2.28
CA ARG A 125 23.49 7.83 -2.55
C ARG A 125 22.17 7.61 -3.25
N ARG A 126 22.18 6.66 -4.20
CA ARG A 126 20.99 6.16 -4.91
C ARG A 126 20.72 4.75 -4.49
N VAL A 127 19.45 4.41 -4.42
CA VAL A 127 18.95 3.03 -4.31
C VAL A 127 18.74 2.50 -5.72
N VAL A 128 19.27 1.34 -6.03
CA VAL A 128 19.12 0.67 -7.33
C VAL A 128 18.75 -0.79 -7.12
N PHE A 129 18.05 -1.39 -8.08
CA PHE A 129 17.82 -2.83 -8.09
C PHE A 129 19.14 -3.59 -8.28
N THR A 130 19.26 -4.73 -7.63
CA THR A 130 20.29 -5.74 -7.94
C THR A 130 19.81 -6.59 -9.13
N GLN A 131 20.63 -7.56 -9.58
CA GLN A 131 20.20 -8.53 -10.59
C GLN A 131 19.00 -9.35 -10.10
N ASP A 132 19.01 -9.80 -8.85
CA ASP A 132 17.88 -10.51 -8.22
C ASP A 132 16.66 -9.60 -8.07
N GLY A 133 16.88 -8.31 -7.76
CA GLY A 133 15.83 -7.30 -7.74
C GLY A 133 15.18 -7.05 -9.09
N LEU A 134 15.95 -7.10 -10.19
CA LEU A 134 15.39 -7.00 -11.54
C LEU A 134 14.60 -8.25 -11.93
N ALA A 135 15.05 -9.44 -11.55
CA ALA A 135 14.28 -10.68 -11.73
C ALA A 135 12.98 -10.64 -10.93
N TRP A 136 13.03 -10.16 -9.68
CA TRP A 136 11.86 -9.91 -8.86
C TRP A 136 10.89 -8.92 -9.53
N LEU A 137 11.38 -7.79 -10.07
CA LEU A 137 10.56 -6.78 -10.74
C LEU A 137 9.86 -7.35 -11.97
N ALA A 138 10.54 -8.17 -12.79
CA ALA A 138 9.95 -8.83 -13.94
C ALA A 138 8.81 -9.79 -13.52
N ALA A 139 9.02 -10.60 -12.49
CA ALA A 139 8.00 -11.47 -11.94
C ALA A 139 6.84 -10.69 -11.32
N PHE A 140 7.12 -9.56 -10.66
CA PHE A 140 6.10 -8.66 -10.13
C PHE A 140 5.19 -8.10 -11.24
N GLN A 141 5.76 -7.67 -12.37
CA GLN A 141 4.99 -7.20 -13.52
C GLN A 141 4.02 -8.28 -14.02
N MET A 142 4.47 -9.52 -14.13
CA MET A 142 3.63 -10.64 -14.55
C MET A 142 2.52 -10.94 -13.52
N ALA A 143 2.86 -10.91 -12.23
CA ALA A 143 1.90 -11.14 -11.15
C ALA A 143 0.82 -10.04 -11.10
N VAL A 144 1.19 -8.77 -11.32
CA VAL A 144 0.23 -7.66 -11.45
C VAL A 144 -0.71 -7.88 -12.62
N ALA A 145 -0.18 -8.21 -13.82
CA ALA A 145 -1.00 -8.46 -15.01
C ALA A 145 -2.00 -9.62 -14.78
N GLN A 146 -1.57 -10.68 -14.11
CA GLN A 146 -2.43 -11.79 -13.76
C GLN A 146 -3.52 -11.38 -12.75
N ALA A 147 -3.16 -10.65 -11.69
CA ALA A 147 -4.12 -10.16 -10.69
C ALA A 147 -5.15 -9.19 -11.31
N GLU A 148 -4.74 -8.34 -12.24
CA GLU A 148 -5.64 -7.47 -13.02
C GLU A 148 -6.59 -8.29 -13.90
N SER A 149 -6.11 -9.34 -14.56
CA SER A 149 -6.94 -10.24 -15.36
C SER A 149 -8.00 -10.93 -14.50
N GLU A 150 -7.63 -11.41 -13.32
CA GLU A 150 -8.56 -12.01 -12.35
C GLU A 150 -9.58 -10.99 -11.82
N PHE A 151 -9.15 -9.75 -11.56
CA PHE A 151 -10.08 -8.68 -11.19
C PHE A 151 -11.09 -8.41 -12.30
N LYS A 152 -10.64 -8.26 -13.56
CA LYS A 152 -11.51 -8.07 -14.73
C LYS A 152 -12.50 -9.24 -14.90
N ALA A 153 -12.05 -10.47 -14.70
CA ALA A 153 -12.92 -11.65 -14.75
C ALA A 153 -13.97 -11.67 -13.62
N SER A 154 -13.62 -11.15 -12.46
CA SER A 154 -14.49 -11.13 -11.26
C SER A 154 -15.60 -10.08 -11.34
N VAL A 155 -15.33 -8.88 -11.84
CA VAL A 155 -16.29 -7.76 -11.84
C VAL A 155 -16.87 -7.46 -13.23
N GLY A 156 -16.28 -8.02 -14.29
CA GLY A 156 -16.58 -7.71 -15.69
C GLY A 156 -15.72 -6.58 -16.24
N LEU A 157 -15.42 -6.64 -17.55
CA LEU A 157 -14.53 -5.71 -18.23
C LEU A 157 -15.00 -4.26 -18.14
N GLU A 158 -16.29 -4.03 -18.30
CA GLU A 158 -16.89 -2.68 -18.26
C GLU A 158 -16.69 -2.01 -16.90
N ILE A 159 -17.03 -2.72 -15.81
CA ILE A 159 -16.87 -2.20 -14.45
C ILE A 159 -15.39 -1.96 -14.14
N ALA A 160 -14.52 -2.91 -14.50
CA ALA A 160 -13.08 -2.77 -14.30
C ALA A 160 -12.52 -1.55 -15.02
N THR A 161 -12.98 -1.28 -16.24
CA THR A 161 -12.57 -0.10 -17.02
C THR A 161 -13.02 1.20 -16.36
N VAL A 162 -14.28 1.27 -15.93
CA VAL A 162 -14.82 2.47 -15.24
C VAL A 162 -14.05 2.73 -13.94
N VAL A 163 -13.75 1.68 -13.17
CA VAL A 163 -12.93 1.80 -11.93
C VAL A 163 -11.54 2.33 -12.25
N ALA A 164 -10.86 1.79 -13.26
CA ALA A 164 -9.52 2.25 -13.65
C ALA A 164 -9.53 3.72 -14.06
N LEU A 165 -10.43 4.13 -14.96
CA LEU A 165 -10.56 5.51 -15.41
C LEU A 165 -10.90 6.47 -14.25
N GLY A 166 -11.78 6.05 -13.35
CA GLY A 166 -12.13 6.84 -12.17
C GLY A 166 -10.96 7.04 -11.22
N LEU A 167 -10.13 6.01 -11.01
CA LEU A 167 -8.93 6.10 -10.20
C LEU A 167 -7.84 6.96 -10.87
N GLU A 168 -7.64 6.81 -12.19
CA GLU A 168 -6.71 7.67 -12.94
C GLU A 168 -7.10 9.15 -12.82
N ALA A 169 -8.37 9.47 -13.04
CA ALA A 169 -8.88 10.84 -12.93
C ALA A 169 -8.75 11.43 -11.52
N TYR A 170 -8.85 10.58 -10.49
CA TYR A 170 -8.72 11.01 -9.08
C TYR A 170 -7.26 11.24 -8.66
N CYS A 171 -6.31 10.50 -9.27
CA CYS A 171 -4.87 10.56 -8.94
C CYS A 171 -4.10 11.61 -9.75
N MET A 172 -4.70 12.24 -10.80
CA MET A 172 -4.13 13.36 -11.55
C MET A 172 -4.35 14.70 -10.87
#